data_5e3a9e9a7ad0f393d773c1e8bcf03b5b
#
_entry.id   5e3a9e9a7ad0f393d773c1e8bcf03b5b
#
_cell.length_a   1.000
_cell.length_b   1.000
_cell.length_c   1.000
_cell.angle_alpha   90.00
_cell.angle_beta   90.00
_cell.angle_gamma   90.00
#
_symmetry.space_group_name_H-M   'P 1'
#
loop_
_entity.id
_entity.type
_entity.pdbx_description
1 polymer ?
#
loop_
_entity_poly.entity_id
_entity_poly.type
_entity_poly.pdbx_seq_one_letter_code
_entity_poly.pdbx_strand_id
1 'polypeptide(L)'
;VLVVGSGQSGVQIMEDLVIAGRKVHLCVGPAPRAPRLYRGREVTEWLMEMGYYNSTVDTHPLGVKARESTNHYFSGRDGGHEIDLRKFARAGVRLYGSMANIVGSRLEFLPDLTRNLDDADKVYVSIRNDIDTYIAKAGIDAPEAAPFEKVWVPETDPVAVDCAAAAITTIVWATG
;
A
#
# COMPACT_ATOMS: atom_id res chain seq x y z
N VAL A 1 -12.75 14.39 -0.53
CA VAL A 1 -11.38 14.64 -0.97
C VAL A 1 -10.90 13.47 -1.80
N LEU A 2 -10.21 13.73 -2.93
CA LEU A 2 -9.48 12.72 -3.68
C LEU A 2 -7.98 12.86 -3.39
N VAL A 3 -7.33 11.77 -3.02
CA VAL A 3 -5.87 11.66 -2.94
C VAL A 3 -5.37 10.91 -4.16
N VAL A 4 -4.43 11.47 -4.91
CA VAL A 4 -3.83 10.85 -6.09
C VAL A 4 -2.44 10.33 -5.73
N GLY A 5 -2.30 9.01 -5.78
CA GLY A 5 -1.09 8.28 -5.38
C GLY A 5 -1.25 7.55 -4.05
N SER A 6 -0.80 6.31 -4.02
CA SER A 6 -0.86 5.39 -2.86
C SER A 6 0.52 5.01 -2.32
N GLY A 7 1.53 5.82 -2.58
CA GLY A 7 2.81 5.72 -1.89
C GLY A 7 2.71 6.14 -0.43
N GLN A 8 3.84 6.15 0.30
CA GLN A 8 3.89 6.44 1.73
C GLN A 8 3.12 7.70 2.14
N SER A 9 3.31 8.83 1.43
CA SER A 9 2.60 10.08 1.73
C SER A 9 1.11 10.00 1.44
N GLY A 10 0.74 9.40 0.31
CA GLY A 10 -0.67 9.30 -0.11
C GLY A 10 -1.52 8.49 0.86
N VAL A 11 -1.02 7.34 1.32
CA VAL A 11 -1.76 6.49 2.27
C VAL A 11 -1.86 7.10 3.66
N GLN A 12 -0.84 7.84 4.10
CA GLN A 12 -0.89 8.56 5.39
C GLN A 12 -1.87 9.74 5.34
N ILE A 13 -1.87 10.52 4.26
CA ILE A 13 -2.86 11.59 4.04
C ILE A 13 -4.28 11.00 3.98
N MET A 14 -4.47 9.90 3.26
CA MET A 14 -5.75 9.19 3.20
C MET A 14 -6.23 8.79 4.59
N GLU A 15 -5.36 8.18 5.40
CA GLU A 15 -5.66 7.77 6.77
C GLU A 15 -6.04 8.96 7.65
N ASP A 16 -5.26 10.05 7.63
CA ASP A 16 -5.55 11.27 8.39
C ASP A 16 -6.90 11.87 8.04
N LEU A 17 -7.25 11.88 6.75
CA LEU A 17 -8.56 12.36 6.29
C LEU A 17 -9.70 11.46 6.75
N VAL A 18 -9.51 10.14 6.76
CA VAL A 18 -10.50 9.18 7.29
C VAL A 18 -10.73 9.40 8.79
N ILE A 19 -9.65 9.53 9.56
CA ILE A 19 -9.72 9.82 11.00
C ILE A 19 -10.42 11.15 11.27
N ALA A 20 -10.21 12.16 10.41
CA ALA A 20 -10.90 13.44 10.49
C ALA A 20 -12.36 13.37 9.98
N GLY A 21 -12.92 12.19 9.73
CA GLY A 21 -14.32 11.99 9.31
C GLY A 21 -14.60 12.48 7.89
N ARG A 22 -13.60 12.61 7.03
CA ARG A 22 -13.80 13.07 5.65
C ARG A 22 -14.21 11.91 4.74
N LYS A 23 -15.02 12.22 3.74
CA LYS A 23 -15.28 11.29 2.63
C LYS A 23 -14.04 11.26 1.74
N VAL A 24 -13.38 10.10 1.69
CA VAL A 24 -12.09 9.95 1.02
C VAL A 24 -12.19 9.06 -0.20
N HIS A 25 -11.54 9.50 -1.27
CA HIS A 25 -11.30 8.80 -2.51
C HIS A 25 -9.77 8.67 -2.68
N LEU A 26 -9.28 7.52 -3.18
CA LEU A 26 -7.85 7.28 -3.37
C LEU A 26 -7.59 6.67 -4.74
N CYS A 27 -6.65 7.26 -5.50
CA CYS A 27 -6.08 6.62 -6.67
C CYS A 27 -4.92 5.72 -6.23
N VAL A 28 -5.06 4.42 -6.50
CA VAL A 28 -4.11 3.38 -6.12
C VAL A 28 -3.16 3.11 -7.28
N GLY A 29 -1.89 3.40 -7.06
CA GLY A 29 -0.78 3.07 -7.96
C GLY A 29 -0.05 1.78 -7.54
N PRO A 30 1.10 1.48 -8.15
CA PRO A 30 1.83 0.22 -7.95
C PRO A 30 2.68 0.16 -6.67
N ALA A 31 2.44 1.05 -5.70
CA ALA A 31 3.22 1.07 -4.46
C ALA A 31 3.03 -0.22 -3.65
N PRO A 32 4.12 -0.90 -3.25
CA PRO A 32 4.05 -2.13 -2.49
C PRO A 32 3.66 -1.88 -1.04
N ARG A 33 2.94 -2.83 -0.43
CA ARG A 33 2.68 -2.82 1.02
C ARG A 33 3.60 -3.80 1.76
N ALA A 34 3.84 -3.53 3.04
CA ALA A 34 4.53 -4.43 3.94
C ALA A 34 3.76 -4.58 5.25
N PRO A 35 3.87 -5.71 5.97
CA PRO A 35 3.40 -5.78 7.33
C PRO A 35 4.24 -4.83 8.21
N ARG A 36 3.62 -4.20 9.19
CA ARG A 36 4.35 -3.40 10.17
C ARG A 36 4.98 -4.29 11.24
N LEU A 37 4.18 -5.15 11.82
CA LEU A 37 4.59 -6.15 12.79
C LEU A 37 4.38 -7.55 12.21
N TYR A 38 5.33 -8.44 12.37
CA TYR A 38 5.22 -9.82 11.98
C TYR A 38 5.98 -10.74 12.95
N ARG A 39 5.37 -11.85 13.35
CA ARG A 39 5.99 -12.82 14.25
C ARG A 39 6.55 -12.16 15.52
N GLY A 40 5.80 -11.19 16.08
CA GLY A 40 6.12 -10.53 17.35
C GLY A 40 7.15 -9.39 17.27
N ARG A 41 7.68 -9.05 16.09
CA ARG A 41 8.69 -8.00 15.90
C ARG A 41 8.33 -7.06 14.76
N GLU A 42 8.95 -5.89 14.75
CA GLU A 42 8.93 -4.97 13.61
C GLU A 42 9.52 -5.64 12.36
N VAL A 43 8.83 -5.49 11.22
CA VAL A 43 9.34 -6.07 9.97
C VAL A 43 10.71 -5.53 9.59
N THR A 44 10.98 -4.26 9.87
CA THR A 44 12.29 -3.64 9.62
C THR A 44 13.41 -4.29 10.43
N GLU A 45 13.14 -4.78 11.66
CA GLU A 45 14.14 -5.52 12.45
C GLU A 45 14.45 -6.87 11.82
N TRP A 46 13.42 -7.61 11.36
CA TRP A 46 13.62 -8.86 10.62
C TRP A 46 14.45 -8.63 9.35
N LEU A 47 14.08 -7.65 8.54
CA LEU A 47 14.79 -7.34 7.29
C LEU A 47 16.24 -6.91 7.54
N MET A 48 16.50 -6.19 8.63
CA MET A 48 17.87 -5.81 9.02
C MET A 48 18.68 -7.06 9.40
N GLU A 49 18.15 -7.93 10.23
CA GLU A 49 18.80 -9.16 10.68
C GLU A 49 19.05 -10.13 9.50
N MET A 50 18.12 -10.20 8.55
CA MET A 50 18.25 -10.96 7.31
C MET A 50 19.28 -10.37 6.34
N GLY A 51 19.83 -9.16 6.61
CA GLY A 51 20.79 -8.49 5.75
C GLY A 51 20.17 -7.80 4.53
N TYR A 52 18.86 -7.61 4.49
CA TYR A 52 18.15 -6.98 3.36
C TYR A 52 18.71 -5.60 3.02
N TYR A 53 19.06 -4.81 4.03
CA TYR A 53 19.59 -3.44 3.86
C TYR A 53 21.11 -3.40 3.55
N ASN A 54 21.78 -4.54 3.45
CA ASN A 54 23.19 -4.62 3.10
C ASN A 54 23.42 -4.59 1.57
N SER A 55 22.34 -4.63 0.78
CA SER A 55 22.42 -4.57 -0.68
C SER A 55 22.92 -3.21 -1.14
N THR A 56 24.00 -3.22 -1.94
CA THR A 56 24.50 -2.05 -2.65
C THR A 56 23.90 -2.00 -4.06
N VAL A 57 24.10 -0.90 -4.79
CA VAL A 57 23.67 -0.80 -6.20
C VAL A 57 24.21 -1.95 -7.05
N ASP A 58 25.43 -2.40 -6.76
CA ASP A 58 26.10 -3.47 -7.52
C ASP A 58 25.57 -4.87 -7.19
N THR A 59 25.03 -5.05 -5.97
CA THR A 59 24.50 -6.34 -5.50
C THR A 59 22.98 -6.42 -5.54
N HIS A 60 22.29 -5.28 -5.71
CA HIS A 60 20.84 -5.26 -5.77
C HIS A 60 20.32 -5.89 -7.07
N PRO A 61 19.29 -6.79 -7.04
CA PRO A 61 18.77 -7.45 -8.23
C PRO A 61 18.34 -6.51 -9.36
N LEU A 62 17.85 -5.32 -9.02
CA LEU A 62 17.44 -4.28 -9.97
C LEU A 62 18.59 -3.30 -10.30
N GLY A 63 19.74 -3.38 -9.63
CA GLY A 63 20.83 -2.43 -9.83
C GLY A 63 20.36 -0.98 -9.70
N VAL A 64 20.78 -0.12 -10.65
CA VAL A 64 20.41 1.31 -10.69
C VAL A 64 18.89 1.54 -10.79
N LYS A 65 18.14 0.61 -11.40
CA LYS A 65 16.68 0.70 -11.53
C LYS A 65 15.95 0.63 -10.19
N ALA A 66 16.61 0.17 -9.12
CA ALA A 66 16.04 0.22 -7.78
C ALA A 66 15.64 1.63 -7.32
N ARG A 67 16.26 2.68 -7.90
CA ARG A 67 15.90 4.08 -7.63
C ARG A 67 14.50 4.47 -8.12
N GLU A 68 13.97 3.75 -9.10
CA GLU A 68 12.64 3.96 -9.68
C GLU A 68 11.54 3.21 -8.91
N SER A 69 11.95 2.35 -7.96
CA SER A 69 11.03 1.56 -7.16
C SER A 69 10.41 2.40 -6.05
N THR A 70 9.10 2.30 -5.89
CA THR A 70 8.39 2.93 -4.78
C THR A 70 8.64 2.11 -3.50
N ASN A 71 8.93 2.80 -2.40
CA ASN A 71 9.09 2.16 -1.10
C ASN A 71 7.75 1.61 -0.58
N HIS A 72 7.85 0.58 0.28
CA HIS A 72 6.72 0.05 1.03
C HIS A 72 6.07 1.14 1.90
N TYR A 73 4.77 1.04 2.08
CA TYR A 73 4.03 1.98 2.92
C TYR A 73 3.48 1.32 4.18
N PHE A 74 3.50 2.06 5.28
CA PHE A 74 2.85 1.76 6.55
C PHE A 74 2.72 3.03 7.38
N SER A 75 1.99 2.99 8.50
CA SER A 75 1.81 4.15 9.38
C SER A 75 2.79 4.14 10.55
N GLY A 76 3.27 5.32 10.93
CA GLY A 76 3.96 5.55 12.20
C GLY A 76 3.03 5.98 13.34
N ARG A 77 1.73 6.16 13.05
CA ARG A 77 0.73 6.59 14.02
C ARG A 77 0.56 5.55 15.13
N ASP A 78 0.31 6.02 16.36
CA ASP A 78 0.01 5.18 17.53
C ASP A 78 1.02 4.04 17.78
N GLY A 79 2.29 4.31 17.57
CA GLY A 79 3.36 3.34 17.70
C GLY A 79 3.63 2.51 16.45
N GLY A 80 2.90 2.76 15.39
CA GLY A 80 3.07 2.12 14.09
C GLY A 80 2.12 0.96 13.83
N HIS A 81 1.50 0.98 12.65
CA HIS A 81 0.66 -0.12 12.14
C HIS A 81 0.75 -0.25 10.63
N GLU A 82 0.31 -1.37 10.10
CA GLU A 82 0.18 -1.56 8.65
C GLU A 82 -1.02 -0.80 8.10
N ILE A 83 -0.92 -0.36 6.86
CA ILE A 83 -2.04 0.21 6.11
C ILE A 83 -2.52 -0.84 5.12
N ASP A 84 -3.77 -1.27 5.27
CA ASP A 84 -4.45 -2.19 4.37
C ASP A 84 -5.55 -1.45 3.61
N LEU A 85 -5.31 -1.13 2.34
CA LEU A 85 -6.26 -0.39 1.51
C LEU A 85 -7.59 -1.14 1.34
N ARG A 86 -7.59 -2.48 1.41
CA ARG A 86 -8.82 -3.28 1.35
C ARG A 86 -9.67 -3.10 2.62
N LYS A 87 -9.04 -2.99 3.79
CA LYS A 87 -9.75 -2.65 5.05
C LYS A 87 -10.34 -1.25 4.97
N PHE A 88 -9.61 -0.29 4.43
CA PHE A 88 -10.12 1.07 4.21
C PHE A 88 -11.27 1.11 3.20
N ALA A 89 -11.23 0.31 2.13
CA ALA A 89 -12.35 0.18 1.19
C ALA A 89 -13.61 -0.35 1.90
N ARG A 90 -13.48 -1.38 2.72
CA ARG A 90 -14.61 -1.86 3.57
C ARG A 90 -15.13 -0.80 4.53
N ALA A 91 -14.28 0.08 5.02
CA ALA A 91 -14.63 1.19 5.89
C ALA A 91 -15.22 2.40 5.14
N GLY A 92 -15.34 2.33 3.80
CA GLY A 92 -16.02 3.34 2.98
C GLY A 92 -15.10 4.26 2.16
N VAL A 93 -13.78 4.07 2.19
CA VAL A 93 -12.88 4.74 1.25
C VAL A 93 -13.14 4.21 -0.16
N ARG A 94 -13.31 5.11 -1.12
CA ARG A 94 -13.49 4.73 -2.52
C ARG A 94 -12.16 4.66 -3.23
N LEU A 95 -11.85 3.47 -3.76
CA LEU A 95 -10.59 3.20 -4.46
C LEU A 95 -10.81 3.25 -5.97
N TYR A 96 -9.81 3.76 -6.68
CA TYR A 96 -9.72 3.81 -8.14
C TYR A 96 -8.34 3.34 -8.56
N GLY A 97 -8.18 2.94 -9.81
CA GLY A 97 -6.86 2.70 -10.40
C GLY A 97 -6.03 3.97 -10.54
N SER A 98 -4.91 3.86 -11.23
CA SER A 98 -4.03 5.01 -11.52
C SER A 98 -4.78 6.12 -12.21
N MET A 99 -4.54 7.38 -11.81
CA MET A 99 -5.12 8.54 -12.50
C MET A 99 -4.62 8.61 -13.94
N ALA A 100 -5.53 8.65 -14.89
CA ALA A 100 -5.22 8.72 -16.31
C ALA A 100 -5.37 10.12 -16.87
N ASN A 101 -6.50 10.81 -16.56
CA ASN A 101 -6.81 12.11 -17.15
C ASN A 101 -7.85 12.87 -16.31
N ILE A 102 -7.99 14.17 -16.61
CA ILE A 102 -9.04 15.05 -16.06
C ILE A 102 -9.65 15.83 -17.22
N VAL A 103 -10.95 15.68 -17.42
CA VAL A 103 -11.70 16.37 -18.48
C VAL A 103 -12.87 17.11 -17.82
N GLY A 104 -12.73 18.43 -17.64
CA GLY A 104 -13.70 19.21 -16.90
C GLY A 104 -13.86 18.72 -15.47
N SER A 105 -15.08 18.29 -15.07
CA SER A 105 -15.36 17.68 -13.78
C SER A 105 -15.19 16.16 -13.75
N ARG A 106 -14.87 15.54 -14.89
CA ARG A 106 -14.71 14.08 -15.03
C ARG A 106 -13.27 13.69 -14.80
N LEU A 107 -13.06 12.82 -13.83
CA LEU A 107 -11.77 12.16 -13.53
C LEU A 107 -11.78 10.80 -14.22
N GLU A 108 -10.69 10.45 -14.88
CA GLU A 108 -10.52 9.19 -15.60
C GLU A 108 -9.37 8.38 -15.01
N PHE A 109 -9.55 7.05 -14.92
CA PHE A 109 -8.62 6.13 -14.30
C PHE A 109 -8.27 4.98 -15.23
N LEU A 110 -7.09 4.39 -15.05
CA LEU A 110 -6.74 3.14 -15.68
C LEU A 110 -7.52 1.99 -15.00
N PRO A 111 -7.88 0.93 -15.74
CA PRO A 111 -8.54 -0.26 -15.20
C PRO A 111 -7.50 -1.19 -14.53
N ASP A 112 -6.77 -0.67 -13.55
CA ASP A 112 -5.64 -1.36 -12.91
C ASP A 112 -5.74 -1.43 -11.38
N LEU A 113 -6.89 -1.06 -10.80
CA LEU A 113 -7.11 -1.10 -9.35
C LEU A 113 -6.90 -2.50 -8.79
N THR A 114 -7.59 -3.50 -9.35
CA THR A 114 -7.49 -4.89 -8.90
C THR A 114 -6.05 -5.38 -8.97
N ARG A 115 -5.37 -5.13 -10.10
CA ARG A 115 -3.98 -5.51 -10.29
C ARG A 115 -3.07 -4.85 -9.26
N ASN A 116 -3.18 -3.53 -9.05
CA ASN A 116 -2.32 -2.79 -8.12
C ASN A 116 -2.49 -3.28 -6.68
N LEU A 117 -3.73 -3.57 -6.26
CA LEU A 117 -4.00 -4.16 -4.95
C LEU A 117 -3.44 -5.57 -4.81
N ASP A 118 -3.59 -6.42 -5.83
CA ASP A 118 -3.10 -7.79 -5.82
C ASP A 118 -1.56 -7.85 -5.84
N ASP A 119 -0.92 -6.97 -6.57
CA ASP A 119 0.55 -6.88 -6.61
C ASP A 119 1.12 -6.39 -5.27
N ALA A 120 0.45 -5.42 -4.62
CA ALA A 120 0.82 -5.02 -3.26
C ALA A 120 0.67 -6.18 -2.25
N ASP A 121 -0.40 -6.97 -2.35
CA ASP A 121 -0.61 -8.15 -1.50
C ASP A 121 0.44 -9.24 -1.75
N LYS A 122 0.86 -9.47 -3.01
CA LYS A 122 1.94 -10.41 -3.32
C LYS A 122 3.24 -10.04 -2.62
N VAL A 123 3.60 -8.74 -2.63
CA VAL A 123 4.80 -8.27 -1.91
C VAL A 123 4.65 -8.48 -0.41
N TYR A 124 3.49 -8.14 0.15
CA TYR A 124 3.19 -8.37 1.58
C TYR A 124 3.36 -9.84 1.98
N VAL A 125 2.81 -10.76 1.19
CA VAL A 125 2.93 -12.21 1.44
C VAL A 125 4.36 -12.70 1.24
N SER A 126 5.08 -12.20 0.22
CA SER A 126 6.48 -12.56 -0.01
C SER A 126 7.37 -12.20 1.18
N ILE A 127 7.23 -10.98 1.71
CA ILE A 127 8.00 -10.56 2.89
C ILE A 127 7.74 -11.47 4.09
N ARG A 128 6.48 -11.86 4.33
CA ARG A 128 6.13 -12.79 5.41
C ARG A 128 6.78 -14.16 5.21
N ASN A 129 6.72 -14.71 4.01
CA ASN A 129 7.31 -16.01 3.68
C ASN A 129 8.85 -16.00 3.83
N ASP A 130 9.49 -14.90 3.45
CA ASP A 130 10.94 -14.74 3.59
C ASP A 130 11.34 -14.72 5.07
N ILE A 131 10.57 -14.01 5.91
CA ILE A 131 10.78 -13.98 7.36
C ILE A 131 10.52 -15.36 7.97
N ASP A 132 9.44 -16.06 7.60
CA ASP A 132 9.16 -17.41 8.09
C ASP A 132 10.28 -18.40 7.72
N THR A 133 10.79 -18.29 6.49
CA THR A 133 11.94 -19.09 6.03
C THR A 133 13.19 -18.81 6.86
N TYR A 134 13.46 -17.54 7.16
CA TYR A 134 14.58 -17.14 8.00
C TYR A 134 14.44 -17.67 9.42
N ILE A 135 13.28 -17.49 10.05
CA ILE A 135 12.96 -18.00 11.40
C ILE A 135 13.21 -19.51 11.47
N ALA A 136 12.67 -20.27 10.52
CA ALA A 136 12.83 -21.72 10.47
C ALA A 136 14.30 -22.13 10.31
N LYS A 137 15.05 -21.47 9.43
CA LYS A 137 16.47 -21.75 9.18
C LYS A 137 17.36 -21.40 10.38
N ALA A 138 17.05 -20.32 11.07
CA ALA A 138 17.82 -19.85 12.23
C ALA A 138 17.40 -20.53 13.54
N GLY A 139 16.32 -21.34 13.56
CA GLY A 139 15.80 -21.99 14.76
C GLY A 139 15.26 -20.98 15.80
N ILE A 140 14.73 -19.84 15.34
CA ILE A 140 14.24 -18.80 16.23
C ILE A 140 12.84 -19.19 16.73
N ASP A 141 12.62 -19.09 18.05
CA ASP A 141 11.28 -19.18 18.64
C ASP A 141 10.55 -17.86 18.46
N ALA A 142 9.47 -17.87 17.67
CA ALA A 142 8.68 -16.69 17.35
C ALA A 142 7.17 -17.02 17.37
N PRO A 143 6.32 -16.09 17.82
CA PRO A 143 4.87 -16.31 17.88
C PRO A 143 4.31 -16.70 16.51
N GLU A 144 3.26 -17.52 16.50
CA GLU A 144 2.55 -17.83 15.26
C GLU A 144 1.87 -16.57 14.71
N ALA A 145 1.76 -16.50 13.40
CA ALA A 145 1.05 -15.42 12.72
C ALA A 145 -0.22 -15.95 12.05
N ALA A 146 -1.28 -15.12 12.08
CA ALA A 146 -2.50 -15.44 11.36
C ALA A 146 -2.24 -15.53 9.84
N PRO A 147 -2.94 -16.40 9.12
CA PRO A 147 -2.85 -16.47 7.66
C PRO A 147 -3.25 -15.12 7.02
N PHE A 148 -2.73 -14.88 5.82
CA PHE A 148 -3.15 -13.72 5.03
C PHE A 148 -4.58 -13.93 4.55
N GLU A 149 -5.43 -12.91 4.71
CA GLU A 149 -6.79 -12.88 4.20
C GLU A 149 -7.02 -11.65 3.33
N LYS A 150 -7.55 -11.90 2.12
CA LYS A 150 -7.99 -10.83 1.23
C LYS A 150 -9.41 -10.38 1.65
N VAL A 151 -9.50 -9.38 2.52
CA VAL A 151 -10.74 -8.98 3.19
C VAL A 151 -11.75 -8.24 2.31
N TRP A 152 -11.35 -7.80 1.12
CA TRP A 152 -12.20 -7.10 0.15
C TRP A 152 -11.61 -7.21 -1.26
N VAL A 153 -12.49 -7.32 -2.26
CA VAL A 153 -12.13 -7.34 -3.68
C VAL A 153 -13.04 -6.36 -4.40
N PRO A 154 -12.53 -5.50 -5.30
CA PRO A 154 -13.39 -4.64 -6.11
C PRO A 154 -14.29 -5.49 -7.02
N GLU A 155 -15.56 -5.12 -7.14
CA GLU A 155 -16.48 -5.77 -8.09
C GLU A 155 -16.09 -5.44 -9.55
N THR A 156 -15.60 -4.24 -9.76
CA THR A 156 -15.11 -3.74 -11.05
C THR A 156 -13.96 -2.77 -10.82
N ASP A 157 -13.15 -2.53 -11.84
CA ASP A 157 -12.18 -1.43 -11.83
C ASP A 157 -12.86 -0.16 -12.37
N PRO A 158 -13.20 0.84 -11.51
CA PRO A 158 -13.86 2.05 -11.96
C PRO A 158 -12.93 2.86 -12.87
N VAL A 159 -13.39 3.20 -14.07
CA VAL A 159 -12.60 3.93 -15.07
C VAL A 159 -12.87 5.43 -15.11
N ALA A 160 -13.91 5.90 -14.45
CA ALA A 160 -14.22 7.32 -14.37
C ALA A 160 -15.14 7.66 -13.21
N VAL A 161 -15.06 8.92 -12.75
CA VAL A 161 -15.99 9.51 -11.77
C VAL A 161 -16.19 11.00 -12.08
N ASP A 162 -17.41 11.48 -11.89
CA ASP A 162 -17.70 12.92 -11.90
C ASP A 162 -17.49 13.49 -10.49
N CYS A 163 -16.73 14.60 -10.40
CA CYS A 163 -16.40 15.25 -9.13
C CYS A 163 -17.65 15.68 -8.35
N ALA A 164 -18.64 16.28 -9.04
CA ALA A 164 -19.85 16.78 -8.40
C ALA A 164 -20.71 15.61 -7.87
N ALA A 165 -20.93 14.58 -8.69
CA ALA A 165 -21.68 13.40 -8.30
C ALA A 165 -21.02 12.63 -7.15
N ALA A 166 -19.69 12.60 -7.09
CA ALA A 166 -18.93 11.96 -6.02
C ALA A 166 -18.68 12.84 -4.80
N ALA A 167 -19.12 14.13 -4.85
CA ALA A 167 -18.83 15.15 -3.86
C ALA A 167 -17.31 15.35 -3.60
N ILE A 168 -16.50 15.27 -4.67
CA ILE A 168 -15.08 15.55 -4.64
C ILE A 168 -14.88 17.05 -4.85
N THR A 169 -14.47 17.77 -3.82
CA THR A 169 -14.23 19.22 -3.84
C THR A 169 -12.75 19.60 -3.78
N THR A 170 -11.91 18.63 -3.51
CA THR A 170 -10.46 18.85 -3.33
C THR A 170 -9.70 17.66 -3.87
N ILE A 171 -8.59 17.92 -4.58
CA ILE A 171 -7.64 16.91 -5.05
C ILE A 171 -6.30 17.19 -4.38
N VAL A 172 -5.71 16.15 -3.78
CA VAL A 172 -4.38 16.18 -3.18
C VAL A 172 -3.47 15.29 -4.02
N TRP A 173 -2.41 15.88 -4.58
CA TRP A 173 -1.41 15.16 -5.36
C TRP A 173 -0.31 14.63 -4.44
N ALA A 174 -0.16 13.30 -4.37
CA ALA A 174 0.85 12.60 -3.58
C ALA A 174 1.66 11.65 -4.48
N THR A 175 2.13 12.18 -5.60
CA THR A 175 2.74 11.40 -6.70
C THR A 175 4.27 11.32 -6.63
N GLY A 176 4.91 11.93 -5.61
CA GLY A 176 6.37 11.95 -5.43
C GLY A 176 7.05 13.11 -6.12
#